data_b0eb262de55940c531b6c585fdaa6adc
#
_entry.id   b0eb262de55940c531b6c585fdaa6adc
#
_cell.length_a   1.000
_cell.length_b   1.000
_cell.length_c   1.000
_cell.angle_alpha   90.00
_cell.angle_beta   90.00
_cell.angle_gamma   90.00
#
_symmetry.space_group_name_H-M   'P 1'
#
loop_
_entity.id
_entity.type
_entity.pdbx_description
1 polymer ?
#
loop_
_entity_poly.entity_id
_entity_poly.type
_entity_poly.pdbx_seq_one_letter_code
_entity_poly.pdbx_strand_id
1 'polypeptide(L)'
;PGLHNYKQGTINKHLELPAYEAHRACEDSAALGRIFGVMLNDLKEKQVAKVSEINTGLGGNREVLKKKYYHLIILVKNQMGLKNLYKIVSEAHVNYFFKKPRVPRSLLNKYRDGLLLTSACEAGELYRAIVDGTSYEELKKIASYYDILEIQPLGNNAYMVRDGKVDSEEDIKNFNRTVIKLGEDLHKPVIATGDVHFTEPEDAIYRTVLQAGNGFKDADTQPPLFYRTTED
;
A
#
# COMPACT_ATOMS: atom_id res chain seq x y z
N PRO A 1 3.73 21.58 -6.13
CA PRO A 1 3.19 22.21 -7.32
C PRO A 1 2.81 21.17 -8.35
N GLY A 2 1.60 21.29 -8.91
CA GLY A 2 0.92 20.29 -9.71
C GLY A 2 1.45 20.12 -11.13
N LEU A 3 2.70 19.69 -11.28
CA LEU A 3 3.23 19.27 -12.57
C LEU A 3 2.67 17.91 -12.96
N HIS A 4 2.32 17.72 -14.24
CA HIS A 4 1.82 16.45 -14.78
C HIS A 4 2.89 15.33 -14.71
N ASN A 5 4.17 15.68 -14.67
CA ASN A 5 5.31 14.81 -14.38
C ASN A 5 6.51 15.63 -13.88
N TYR A 6 7.55 14.95 -13.39
CA TYR A 6 8.77 15.55 -12.86
C TYR A 6 10.01 15.23 -13.72
N LYS A 7 9.84 15.04 -15.03
CA LYS A 7 10.98 14.92 -15.95
C LYS A 7 11.76 16.24 -16.01
N GLN A 8 13.06 16.15 -16.22
CA GLN A 8 13.97 17.30 -16.24
C GLN A 8 13.47 18.44 -17.15
N GLY A 9 13.05 18.12 -18.38
CA GLY A 9 12.50 19.11 -19.30
C GLY A 9 11.22 19.80 -18.82
N THR A 10 10.35 19.07 -18.11
CA THR A 10 9.12 19.61 -17.51
C THR A 10 9.47 20.59 -16.39
N ILE A 11 10.41 20.22 -15.52
CA ILE A 11 10.89 21.09 -14.42
C ILE A 11 11.58 22.32 -14.99
N ASN A 12 12.46 22.15 -15.98
CA ASN A 12 13.19 23.26 -16.63
C ASN A 12 12.22 24.30 -17.20
N LYS A 13 11.17 23.84 -17.91
CA LYS A 13 10.13 24.71 -18.46
C LYS A 13 9.30 25.39 -17.36
N HIS A 14 8.95 24.69 -16.30
CA HIS A 14 8.19 25.25 -15.19
C HIS A 14 8.95 26.34 -14.42
N LEU A 15 10.27 26.18 -14.32
CA LEU A 15 11.16 27.17 -13.69
C LEU A 15 11.62 28.27 -14.67
N GLU A 16 11.06 28.31 -15.88
CA GLU A 16 11.39 29.30 -16.94
C GLU A 16 12.89 29.38 -17.24
N LEU A 17 13.61 28.28 -17.12
CA LEU A 17 15.03 28.19 -17.36
C LEU A 17 15.32 28.06 -18.86
N PRO A 18 16.53 28.48 -19.33
CA PRO A 18 16.91 28.39 -20.75
C PRO A 18 16.67 27.00 -21.34
N ALA A 19 16.14 26.97 -22.55
CA ALA A 19 15.96 25.71 -23.28
C ALA A 19 17.30 24.99 -23.51
N TYR A 20 17.28 23.67 -23.63
CA TYR A 20 18.46 22.84 -23.88
C TYR A 20 18.09 21.66 -24.79
N GLU A 21 19.08 21.13 -25.51
CA GLU A 21 18.89 19.91 -26.30
C GLU A 21 18.96 18.67 -25.39
N ALA A 22 17.82 18.03 -25.16
CA ALA A 22 17.73 16.81 -24.35
C ALA A 22 18.50 15.63 -25.03
N HIS A 23 19.00 14.72 -24.18
CA HIS A 23 19.80 13.55 -24.58
C HIS A 23 21.23 13.87 -25.06
N ARG A 24 21.73 15.05 -24.69
CA ARG A 24 23.15 15.39 -24.76
C ARG A 24 23.72 15.54 -23.36
N ALA A 25 24.63 14.68 -22.97
CA ALA A 25 25.14 14.55 -21.60
C ALA A 25 25.58 15.88 -20.98
N CYS A 26 26.31 16.72 -21.72
CA CYS A 26 26.75 18.02 -21.23
C CYS A 26 25.60 19.00 -21.04
N GLU A 27 24.65 19.05 -21.95
CA GLU A 27 23.49 19.92 -21.86
C GLU A 27 22.51 19.50 -20.79
N ASP A 28 22.25 18.18 -20.68
CA ASP A 28 21.45 17.62 -19.59
C ASP A 28 22.06 17.93 -18.22
N SER A 29 23.37 17.79 -18.09
CA SER A 29 24.09 18.12 -16.85
C SER A 29 24.04 19.61 -16.52
N ALA A 30 24.21 20.48 -17.52
CA ALA A 30 24.13 21.93 -17.35
C ALA A 30 22.69 22.36 -16.97
N ALA A 31 21.66 21.80 -17.61
CA ALA A 31 20.27 22.04 -17.27
C ALA A 31 19.92 21.58 -15.84
N LEU A 32 20.41 20.40 -15.44
CA LEU A 32 20.27 19.91 -14.07
C LEU A 32 20.94 20.83 -13.05
N GLY A 33 22.15 21.32 -13.37
CA GLY A 33 22.86 22.28 -12.52
C GLY A 33 22.08 23.59 -12.32
N ARG A 34 21.44 24.14 -13.38
CA ARG A 34 20.56 25.30 -13.26
C ARG A 34 19.33 25.03 -12.39
N ILE A 35 18.65 23.92 -12.59
CA ILE A 35 17.51 23.49 -11.75
C ILE A 35 17.94 23.38 -10.28
N PHE A 36 19.07 22.76 -10.02
CA PHE A 36 19.62 22.60 -8.67
C PHE A 36 19.95 23.97 -8.04
N GLY A 37 20.50 24.89 -8.81
CA GLY A 37 20.77 26.26 -8.35
C GLY A 37 19.51 26.98 -7.87
N VAL A 38 18.41 26.90 -8.64
CA VAL A 38 17.10 27.45 -8.20
C VAL A 38 16.62 26.79 -6.92
N MET A 39 16.69 25.46 -6.83
CA MET A 39 16.28 24.74 -5.62
C MET A 39 17.12 25.13 -4.39
N LEU A 40 18.42 25.36 -4.56
CA LEU A 40 19.29 25.83 -3.46
C LEU A 40 18.92 27.24 -3.00
N ASN A 41 18.56 28.13 -3.91
CA ASN A 41 18.09 29.47 -3.53
C ASN A 41 16.77 29.41 -2.77
N ASP A 42 15.80 28.61 -3.22
CA ASP A 42 14.55 28.36 -2.50
C ASP A 42 14.80 27.85 -1.08
N LEU A 43 15.76 26.93 -0.91
CA LEU A 43 16.13 26.41 0.41
C LEU A 43 16.73 27.49 1.31
N LYS A 44 17.58 28.37 0.74
CA LYS A 44 18.16 29.50 1.48
C LYS A 44 17.09 30.49 1.93
N GLU A 45 16.15 30.84 1.05
CA GLU A 45 15.03 31.73 1.39
C GLU A 45 14.16 31.17 2.51
N LYS A 46 14.00 29.85 2.54
CA LYS A 46 13.26 29.14 3.61
C LYS A 46 14.11 28.79 4.83
N GLN A 47 15.33 29.34 4.91
CA GLN A 47 16.27 29.14 6.03
C GLN A 47 16.61 27.67 6.32
N VAL A 48 16.56 26.80 5.29
CA VAL A 48 16.95 25.40 5.38
C VAL A 48 18.45 25.30 5.15
N ALA A 49 19.22 25.09 6.22
CA ALA A 49 20.68 25.10 6.17
C ALA A 49 21.29 23.70 6.01
N LYS A 50 20.57 22.64 6.38
CA LYS A 50 21.07 21.25 6.35
C LYS A 50 20.20 20.36 5.50
N VAL A 51 20.82 19.39 4.84
CA VAL A 51 20.11 18.35 4.04
C VAL A 51 19.06 17.62 4.87
N SER A 52 19.34 17.35 6.14
CA SER A 52 18.40 16.71 7.07
C SER A 52 17.13 17.54 7.34
N GLU A 53 17.19 18.84 7.13
CA GLU A 53 16.09 19.77 7.39
C GLU A 53 15.21 20.01 6.15
N ILE A 54 15.61 19.54 4.96
CA ILE A 54 14.88 19.78 3.71
C ILE A 54 13.42 19.32 3.81
N ASN A 55 13.18 18.17 4.41
CA ASN A 55 11.84 17.59 4.50
C ASN A 55 10.93 18.34 5.48
N THR A 56 11.49 18.91 6.54
CA THR A 56 10.75 19.69 7.55
C THR A 56 10.62 21.14 7.16
N GLY A 57 11.68 21.75 6.63
CA GLY A 57 11.71 23.16 6.26
C GLY A 57 10.87 23.52 5.03
N LEU A 58 10.63 22.58 4.12
CA LEU A 58 9.75 22.75 2.96
C LEU A 58 8.27 22.47 3.23
N GLY A 59 7.88 22.26 4.51
CA GLY A 59 6.48 22.05 4.90
C GLY A 59 5.88 20.72 4.38
N GLY A 60 6.71 19.88 3.78
CA GLY A 60 6.30 18.56 3.32
C GLY A 60 6.48 17.53 4.43
N ASN A 61 5.40 17.05 5.01
CA ASN A 61 5.45 15.95 5.96
C ASN A 61 5.74 14.63 5.21
N ARG A 62 6.92 14.56 4.54
CA ARG A 62 7.38 13.39 3.78
C ARG A 62 7.61 12.16 4.65
N GLU A 63 7.78 12.32 5.96
CA GLU A 63 7.79 11.19 6.89
C GLU A 63 6.43 10.51 6.94
N VAL A 64 5.33 11.27 6.85
CA VAL A 64 3.98 10.70 6.71
C VAL A 64 3.86 9.93 5.39
N LEU A 65 4.48 10.39 4.32
CA LEU A 65 4.45 9.73 3.01
C LEU A 65 5.32 8.47 2.95
N LYS A 66 6.32 8.34 3.80
CA LYS A 66 7.16 7.13 3.93
C LYS A 66 6.59 6.09 4.89
N LYS A 67 5.54 6.44 5.67
CA LYS A 67 4.92 5.48 6.60
C LYS A 67 4.45 4.24 5.83
N LYS A 68 4.62 3.09 6.47
CA LYS A 68 4.06 1.82 5.99
C LYS A 68 2.57 2.02 5.71
N TYR A 69 2.10 1.47 4.62
CA TYR A 69 0.68 1.35 4.30
C TYR A 69 0.31 -0.12 4.28
N TYR A 70 -0.94 -0.40 4.55
CA TYR A 70 -1.48 -1.73 4.65
C TYR A 70 -2.68 -1.89 3.72
N HIS A 71 -2.97 -3.11 3.31
CA HIS A 71 -4.21 -3.41 2.64
C HIS A 71 -5.38 -3.29 3.62
N LEU A 72 -6.50 -2.85 3.10
CA LEU A 72 -7.77 -2.73 3.82
C LEU A 72 -8.88 -3.02 2.83
N ILE A 73 -9.88 -3.80 3.23
CA ILE A 73 -11.10 -4.00 2.45
C ILE A 73 -12.22 -3.21 3.10
N ILE A 74 -13.00 -2.52 2.28
CA ILE A 74 -14.16 -1.73 2.71
C ILE A 74 -15.39 -2.32 2.02
N LEU A 75 -16.35 -2.77 2.82
CA LEU A 75 -17.63 -3.27 2.35
C LEU A 75 -18.73 -2.22 2.62
N VAL A 76 -19.60 -2.04 1.65
CA VAL A 76 -20.73 -1.09 1.75
C VAL A 76 -21.94 -1.81 2.31
N LYS A 77 -22.54 -1.27 3.39
CA LYS A 77 -23.75 -1.80 4.02
C LYS A 77 -25.03 -1.21 3.44
N ASN A 78 -24.99 0.05 3.01
CA ASN A 78 -26.16 0.81 2.59
C ASN A 78 -25.77 2.01 1.72
N GLN A 79 -26.75 2.78 1.24
CA GLN A 79 -26.54 3.93 0.35
C GLN A 79 -25.67 5.04 0.99
N MET A 80 -25.74 5.23 2.31
CA MET A 80 -24.87 6.17 3.00
C MET A 80 -23.41 5.70 2.92
N GLY A 81 -23.16 4.40 3.16
CA GLY A 81 -21.85 3.81 3.01
C GLY A 81 -21.30 3.93 1.59
N LEU A 82 -22.12 3.72 0.56
CA LEU A 82 -21.70 3.90 -0.83
C LEU A 82 -21.24 5.35 -1.09
N LYS A 83 -22.01 6.33 -0.64
CA LYS A 83 -21.65 7.74 -0.73
C LYS A 83 -20.35 8.06 0.02
N ASN A 84 -20.17 7.47 1.19
CA ASN A 84 -18.97 7.65 2.00
C ASN A 84 -17.74 6.98 1.36
N LEU A 85 -17.90 5.78 0.78
CA LEU A 85 -16.84 5.12 0.02
C LEU A 85 -16.38 6.00 -1.15
N TYR A 86 -17.28 6.58 -1.94
CA TYR A 86 -16.90 7.49 -3.02
C TYR A 86 -16.12 8.70 -2.53
N LYS A 87 -16.48 9.28 -1.38
CA LYS A 87 -15.72 10.37 -0.77
C LYS A 87 -14.30 9.91 -0.35
N ILE A 88 -14.20 8.75 0.30
CA ILE A 88 -12.90 8.19 0.70
C ILE A 88 -12.00 7.99 -0.53
N VAL A 89 -12.52 7.38 -1.59
CA VAL A 89 -11.77 7.12 -2.83
C VAL A 89 -11.34 8.44 -3.49
N SER A 90 -12.26 9.41 -3.58
CA SER A 90 -11.95 10.74 -4.16
C SER A 90 -10.86 11.45 -3.37
N GLU A 91 -10.99 11.54 -2.05
CA GLU A 91 -10.00 12.16 -1.17
C GLU A 91 -8.64 11.44 -1.25
N ALA A 92 -8.64 10.11 -1.33
CA ALA A 92 -7.41 9.32 -1.45
C ALA A 92 -6.64 9.65 -2.74
N HIS A 93 -7.35 9.92 -3.84
CA HIS A 93 -6.74 10.27 -5.13
C HIS A 93 -6.32 11.75 -5.21
N VAL A 94 -7.12 12.66 -4.66
CA VAL A 94 -6.88 14.11 -4.77
C VAL A 94 -5.87 14.59 -3.72
N ASN A 95 -6.04 14.16 -2.46
CA ASN A 95 -5.31 14.74 -1.34
C ASN A 95 -4.24 13.82 -0.73
N TYR A 96 -4.37 12.49 -0.94
CA TYR A 96 -3.49 11.51 -0.28
C TYR A 96 -2.76 10.58 -1.27
N PHE A 97 -2.64 10.99 -2.53
CA PHE A 97 -1.95 10.20 -3.54
C PHE A 97 -0.42 10.30 -3.39
N PHE A 98 0.22 9.15 -3.19
CA PHE A 98 1.67 9.02 -3.28
C PHE A 98 2.04 7.67 -3.89
N LYS A 99 2.42 7.66 -5.18
CA LYS A 99 2.61 6.46 -6.02
C LYS A 99 1.33 5.66 -6.26
N LYS A 100 0.45 5.61 -5.27
CA LYS A 100 -0.90 5.03 -5.28
C LYS A 100 -1.80 5.82 -4.31
N PRO A 101 -3.13 5.74 -4.44
CA PRO A 101 -4.02 6.37 -3.48
C PRO A 101 -3.85 5.74 -2.10
N ARG A 102 -3.86 6.54 -1.05
CA ARG A 102 -3.74 6.11 0.35
C ARG A 102 -4.87 6.69 1.16
N VAL A 103 -5.27 5.98 2.19
CA VAL A 103 -6.36 6.39 3.05
C VAL A 103 -5.88 6.46 4.49
N PRO A 104 -5.72 7.65 5.07
CA PRO A 104 -5.38 7.76 6.48
C PRO A 104 -6.56 7.34 7.37
N ARG A 105 -6.28 6.80 8.56
CA ARG A 105 -7.33 6.38 9.53
C ARG A 105 -8.29 7.51 9.90
N SER A 106 -7.81 8.74 9.98
CA SER A 106 -8.65 9.92 10.24
C SER A 106 -9.74 10.09 9.18
N LEU A 107 -9.42 9.85 7.90
CA LEU A 107 -10.38 9.90 6.81
C LEU A 107 -11.38 8.73 6.89
N LEU A 108 -10.92 7.52 7.18
CA LEU A 108 -11.77 6.36 7.41
C LEU A 108 -12.76 6.62 8.55
N ASN A 109 -12.28 7.13 9.67
CA ASN A 109 -13.13 7.42 10.83
C ASN A 109 -14.17 8.50 10.52
N LYS A 110 -13.79 9.53 9.74
CA LYS A 110 -14.70 10.59 9.30
C LYS A 110 -15.88 10.08 8.48
N TYR A 111 -15.65 9.08 7.65
CA TYR A 111 -16.65 8.52 6.73
C TYR A 111 -17.01 7.07 7.04
N ARG A 112 -16.91 6.67 8.31
CA ARG A 112 -17.13 5.29 8.77
C ARG A 112 -18.56 4.79 8.62
N ASP A 113 -19.53 5.69 8.69
CA ASP A 113 -20.95 5.33 8.70
C ASP A 113 -21.36 4.59 7.42
N GLY A 114 -22.09 3.49 7.60
CA GLY A 114 -22.56 2.62 6.52
C GLY A 114 -21.49 1.75 5.87
N LEU A 115 -20.30 1.65 6.47
CA LEU A 115 -19.18 0.82 6.01
C LEU A 115 -18.84 -0.28 7.02
N LEU A 116 -18.35 -1.42 6.49
CA LEU A 116 -17.63 -2.45 7.23
C LEU A 116 -16.18 -2.47 6.78
N LEU A 117 -15.26 -2.56 7.71
CA LEU A 117 -13.84 -2.72 7.42
C LEU A 117 -13.41 -4.15 7.77
N THR A 118 -12.62 -4.77 6.89
CA THR A 118 -12.01 -6.05 7.18
C THR A 118 -10.49 -5.93 7.32
N SER A 119 -9.87 -6.92 7.98
CA SER A 119 -8.42 -6.91 8.23
C SER A 119 -7.59 -7.18 6.97
N ALA A 120 -8.24 -7.54 5.86
CA ALA A 120 -7.64 -7.90 4.59
C ALA A 120 -6.67 -9.10 4.65
N CYS A 121 -5.83 -9.24 3.62
CA CYS A 121 -4.89 -10.34 3.41
C CYS A 121 -3.61 -10.21 4.27
N GLU A 122 -2.56 -10.97 3.92
CA GLU A 122 -1.24 -10.92 4.56
C GLU A 122 -0.56 -9.55 4.48
N ALA A 123 -0.97 -8.72 3.53
CA ALA A 123 -0.50 -7.32 3.41
C ALA A 123 -1.30 -6.36 4.31
N GLY A 124 -2.31 -6.85 5.04
CA GLY A 124 -3.07 -6.10 6.03
C GLY A 124 -2.26 -5.81 7.29
N GLU A 125 -2.71 -4.82 8.07
CA GLU A 125 -2.01 -4.40 9.29
C GLU A 125 -1.99 -5.51 10.36
N LEU A 126 -3.12 -6.19 10.57
CA LEU A 126 -3.24 -7.22 11.58
C LEU A 126 -2.31 -8.41 11.29
N TYR A 127 -2.37 -8.94 10.07
CA TYR A 127 -1.57 -10.09 9.70
C TYR A 127 -0.07 -9.78 9.78
N ARG A 128 0.35 -8.61 9.29
CA ARG A 128 1.75 -8.18 9.40
C ARG A 128 2.22 -8.01 10.85
N ALA A 129 1.36 -7.49 11.72
CA ALA A 129 1.67 -7.39 13.13
C ALA A 129 1.86 -8.76 13.78
N ILE A 130 1.08 -9.78 13.36
CA ILE A 130 1.25 -11.16 13.83
C ILE A 130 2.60 -11.71 13.36
N VAL A 131 2.94 -11.57 12.08
CA VAL A 131 4.22 -12.02 11.51
C VAL A 131 5.41 -11.31 12.18
N ASP A 132 5.27 -10.02 12.49
CA ASP A 132 6.30 -9.22 13.17
C ASP A 132 6.44 -9.58 14.68
N GLY A 133 5.66 -10.54 15.21
CA GLY A 133 5.74 -10.99 16.61
C GLY A 133 5.17 -10.00 17.63
N THR A 134 4.23 -9.15 17.23
CA THR A 134 3.57 -8.18 18.10
C THR A 134 2.83 -8.89 19.26
N SER A 135 2.85 -8.31 20.46
CA SER A 135 2.19 -8.90 21.62
C SER A 135 0.67 -9.07 21.41
N TYR A 136 0.11 -10.11 22.02
CA TYR A 136 -1.32 -10.44 21.86
C TYR A 136 -2.25 -9.29 22.26
N GLU A 137 -1.91 -8.56 23.32
CA GLU A 137 -2.68 -7.40 23.77
C GLU A 137 -2.66 -6.24 22.75
N GLU A 138 -1.55 -6.05 22.05
CA GLU A 138 -1.47 -5.05 20.99
C GLU A 138 -2.20 -5.54 19.73
N LEU A 139 -2.14 -6.84 19.41
CA LEU A 139 -2.93 -7.45 18.34
C LEU A 139 -4.44 -7.27 18.59
N LYS A 140 -4.92 -7.41 19.84
CA LYS A 140 -6.31 -7.10 20.19
C LYS A 140 -6.71 -5.67 19.88
N LYS A 141 -5.83 -4.69 20.19
CA LYS A 141 -6.09 -3.28 19.87
C LYS A 141 -6.16 -3.05 18.36
N ILE A 142 -5.27 -3.65 17.59
CA ILE A 142 -5.29 -3.58 16.12
C ILE A 142 -6.57 -4.22 15.60
N ALA A 143 -6.88 -5.45 16.01
CA ALA A 143 -8.05 -6.22 15.57
C ALA A 143 -9.37 -5.51 15.95
N SER A 144 -9.41 -4.78 17.07
CA SER A 144 -10.62 -4.08 17.51
C SER A 144 -11.07 -2.99 16.53
N TYR A 145 -10.18 -2.48 15.69
CA TYR A 145 -10.50 -1.47 14.68
C TYR A 145 -11.37 -1.99 13.53
N TYR A 146 -11.25 -3.28 13.20
CA TYR A 146 -11.96 -3.92 12.12
C TYR A 146 -13.31 -4.47 12.57
N ASP A 147 -14.28 -4.57 11.66
CA ASP A 147 -15.57 -5.22 11.92
C ASP A 147 -15.48 -6.72 11.69
N ILE A 148 -14.66 -7.15 10.73
CA ILE A 148 -14.49 -8.53 10.29
C ILE A 148 -12.98 -8.81 10.21
N LEU A 149 -12.57 -9.98 10.67
CA LEU A 149 -11.20 -10.46 10.50
C LEU A 149 -11.15 -11.50 9.38
N GLU A 150 -10.01 -11.57 8.68
CA GLU A 150 -9.83 -12.45 7.54
C GLU A 150 -8.69 -13.44 7.76
N ILE A 151 -8.92 -14.68 7.33
CA ILE A 151 -7.89 -15.69 7.13
C ILE A 151 -7.87 -16.11 5.65
N GLN A 152 -6.75 -16.65 5.21
CA GLN A 152 -6.59 -17.11 3.84
C GLN A 152 -6.07 -18.54 3.80
N PRO A 153 -6.30 -19.29 2.68
CA PRO A 153 -5.69 -20.58 2.45
C PRO A 153 -4.17 -20.53 2.61
N LEU A 154 -3.58 -21.58 3.16
CA LEU A 154 -2.15 -21.62 3.46
C LEU A 154 -1.30 -21.40 2.20
N GLY A 155 -1.73 -21.96 1.06
CA GLY A 155 -1.06 -21.83 -0.22
C GLY A 155 -0.89 -20.38 -0.69
N ASN A 156 -1.80 -19.47 -0.29
CA ASN A 156 -1.68 -18.06 -0.65
C ASN A 156 -0.43 -17.41 -0.02
N ASN A 157 -0.01 -17.92 1.14
CA ASN A 157 1.10 -17.41 1.93
C ASN A 157 2.34 -18.34 1.91
N ALA A 158 2.33 -19.41 1.10
CA ALA A 158 3.44 -20.36 0.99
C ALA A 158 4.79 -19.70 0.62
N TYR A 159 4.74 -18.57 -0.06
CA TYR A 159 5.92 -17.75 -0.39
C TYR A 159 6.70 -17.31 0.86
N MET A 160 6.05 -17.20 2.02
CA MET A 160 6.73 -16.81 3.27
C MET A 160 7.73 -17.87 3.72
N VAL A 161 7.40 -19.16 3.53
CA VAL A 161 8.32 -20.26 3.80
C VAL A 161 9.43 -20.31 2.74
N ARG A 162 9.05 -20.23 1.46
CA ARG A 162 10.01 -20.22 0.34
C ARG A 162 11.05 -19.11 0.48
N ASP A 163 10.63 -17.91 0.89
CA ASP A 163 11.48 -16.73 1.00
C ASP A 163 12.16 -16.61 2.38
N GLY A 164 12.03 -17.63 3.25
CA GLY A 164 12.65 -17.66 4.58
C GLY A 164 12.13 -16.61 5.56
N LYS A 165 10.89 -16.16 5.39
CA LYS A 165 10.23 -15.21 6.31
C LYS A 165 9.65 -15.91 7.53
N VAL A 166 9.32 -17.18 7.38
CA VAL A 166 8.89 -18.10 8.42
C VAL A 166 9.54 -19.47 8.17
N ASP A 167 9.62 -20.30 9.19
CA ASP A 167 10.34 -21.57 9.13
C ASP A 167 9.52 -22.69 8.48
N SER A 168 8.18 -22.65 8.62
CA SER A 168 7.31 -23.74 8.21
C SER A 168 5.89 -23.29 7.86
N GLU A 169 5.14 -24.19 7.18
CA GLU A 169 3.71 -24.01 6.96
C GLU A 169 2.92 -23.99 8.29
N GLU A 170 3.44 -24.64 9.33
CA GLU A 170 2.80 -24.61 10.65
C GLU A 170 2.80 -23.21 11.27
N ASP A 171 3.80 -22.38 10.95
CA ASP A 171 3.80 -20.97 11.36
C ASP A 171 2.65 -20.22 10.71
N ILE A 172 2.39 -20.46 9.41
CA ILE A 172 1.27 -19.86 8.68
C ILE A 172 -0.07 -20.30 9.29
N LYS A 173 -0.19 -21.59 9.67
CA LYS A 173 -1.36 -22.10 10.40
C LYS A 173 -1.55 -21.39 11.73
N ASN A 174 -0.46 -21.18 12.47
CA ASN A 174 -0.50 -20.50 13.75
C ASN A 174 -0.90 -19.03 13.62
N PHE A 175 -0.53 -18.36 12.53
CA PHE A 175 -1.02 -17.02 12.24
C PHE A 175 -2.54 -17.01 12.03
N ASN A 176 -3.07 -17.92 11.22
CA ASN A 176 -4.52 -18.06 11.03
C ASN A 176 -5.24 -18.39 12.36
N ARG A 177 -4.70 -19.31 13.18
CA ARG A 177 -5.24 -19.63 14.52
C ARG A 177 -5.26 -18.40 15.42
N THR A 178 -4.23 -17.56 15.35
CA THR A 178 -4.17 -16.29 16.10
C THR A 178 -5.29 -15.33 15.68
N VAL A 179 -5.55 -15.21 14.38
CA VAL A 179 -6.67 -14.39 13.88
C VAL A 179 -8.01 -14.94 14.36
N ILE A 180 -8.21 -16.27 14.31
CA ILE A 180 -9.44 -16.92 14.78
C ILE A 180 -9.65 -16.62 16.25
N LYS A 181 -8.62 -16.84 17.08
CA LYS A 181 -8.67 -16.56 18.52
C LYS A 181 -8.98 -15.08 18.83
N LEU A 182 -8.40 -14.15 18.07
CA LEU A 182 -8.73 -12.73 18.20
C LEU A 182 -10.20 -12.45 17.87
N GLY A 183 -10.75 -13.12 16.85
CA GLY A 183 -12.17 -13.03 16.51
C GLY A 183 -13.07 -13.53 17.65
N GLU A 184 -12.74 -14.68 18.24
CA GLU A 184 -13.47 -15.24 19.40
C GLU A 184 -13.42 -14.29 20.59
N ASP A 185 -12.21 -13.83 20.99
CA ASP A 185 -12.01 -12.96 22.15
C ASP A 185 -12.70 -11.59 22.00
N LEU A 186 -12.80 -11.08 20.76
CA LEU A 186 -13.40 -9.79 20.45
C LEU A 186 -14.85 -9.89 19.97
N HIS A 187 -15.42 -11.10 19.90
CA HIS A 187 -16.76 -11.39 19.37
C HIS A 187 -16.96 -10.81 17.96
N LYS A 188 -15.95 -11.01 17.09
CA LYS A 188 -15.98 -10.55 15.70
C LYS A 188 -16.05 -11.73 14.75
N PRO A 189 -16.77 -11.61 13.63
CA PRO A 189 -16.76 -12.65 12.61
C PRO A 189 -15.35 -12.77 12.00
N VAL A 190 -14.94 -14.03 11.80
CA VAL A 190 -13.76 -14.38 11.03
C VAL A 190 -14.22 -15.05 9.75
N ILE A 191 -13.76 -14.57 8.61
CA ILE A 191 -14.11 -15.11 7.29
C ILE A 191 -12.88 -15.66 6.60
N ALA A 192 -13.06 -16.72 5.82
CA ALA A 192 -12.03 -17.23 4.91
C ALA A 192 -12.22 -16.58 3.54
N THR A 193 -11.14 -15.96 3.01
CA THR A 193 -11.15 -15.32 1.69
C THR A 193 -10.08 -15.95 0.81
N GLY A 194 -10.42 -16.23 -0.46
CA GLY A 194 -9.52 -16.90 -1.39
C GLY A 194 -8.47 -15.99 -2.04
N ASP A 195 -8.63 -14.68 -1.97
CA ASP A 195 -7.84 -13.70 -2.73
C ASP A 195 -7.82 -14.04 -4.24
N VAL A 196 -8.99 -14.33 -4.78
CA VAL A 196 -9.18 -14.85 -6.13
C VAL A 196 -8.69 -13.89 -7.19
N HIS A 197 -7.80 -14.36 -8.07
CA HIS A 197 -7.24 -13.60 -9.20
C HIS A 197 -7.54 -14.23 -10.56
N PHE A 198 -7.99 -15.48 -10.58
CA PHE A 198 -8.38 -16.22 -11.78
C PHE A 198 -9.41 -17.29 -11.43
N THR A 199 -10.14 -17.80 -12.45
CA THR A 199 -11.28 -18.71 -12.21
C THR A 199 -10.80 -20.14 -12.01
N GLU A 200 -10.07 -20.70 -12.97
CA GLU A 200 -9.63 -22.07 -12.95
C GLU A 200 -8.14 -22.17 -12.58
N PRO A 201 -7.67 -23.25 -11.94
CA PRO A 201 -6.26 -23.45 -11.60
C PRO A 201 -5.31 -23.23 -12.80
N GLU A 202 -5.71 -23.64 -14.01
CA GLU A 202 -4.93 -23.53 -15.23
C GLU A 202 -4.74 -22.09 -15.70
N ASP A 203 -5.63 -21.19 -15.31
CA ASP A 203 -5.56 -19.76 -15.64
C ASP A 203 -4.38 -19.03 -15.01
N ALA A 204 -3.70 -19.67 -14.06
CA ALA A 204 -2.48 -19.15 -13.44
C ALA A 204 -1.43 -18.71 -14.48
N ILE A 205 -1.39 -19.38 -15.64
CA ILE A 205 -0.46 -19.05 -16.74
C ILE A 205 -0.67 -17.62 -17.27
N TYR A 206 -1.92 -17.15 -17.38
CA TYR A 206 -2.21 -15.79 -17.85
C TYR A 206 -1.71 -14.74 -16.87
N ARG A 207 -1.87 -15.00 -15.56
CA ARG A 207 -1.33 -14.13 -14.52
C ARG A 207 0.20 -14.12 -14.54
N THR A 208 0.84 -15.25 -14.74
CA THR A 208 2.31 -15.36 -14.95
C THR A 208 2.79 -14.43 -16.05
N VAL A 209 2.17 -14.48 -17.23
CA VAL A 209 2.53 -13.63 -18.37
C VAL A 209 2.38 -12.13 -18.01
N LEU A 210 1.26 -11.75 -17.39
CA LEU A 210 1.02 -10.37 -17.01
C LEU A 210 2.03 -9.87 -15.95
N GLN A 211 2.34 -10.69 -14.96
CA GLN A 211 3.31 -10.34 -13.93
C GLN A 211 4.74 -10.25 -14.47
N ALA A 212 5.14 -11.20 -15.32
CA ALA A 212 6.45 -11.16 -15.99
C ALA A 212 6.58 -9.89 -16.84
N GLY A 213 5.54 -9.51 -17.60
CA GLY A 213 5.50 -8.28 -18.37
C GLY A 213 5.60 -7.00 -17.51
N ASN A 214 5.15 -7.05 -16.27
CA ASN A 214 5.29 -5.97 -15.28
C ASN A 214 6.60 -6.02 -14.47
N GLY A 215 7.49 -6.98 -14.75
CA GLY A 215 8.81 -7.08 -14.13
C GLY A 215 8.84 -7.73 -12.74
N PHE A 216 7.81 -8.52 -12.39
CA PHE A 216 7.82 -9.30 -11.16
C PHE A 216 8.78 -10.48 -11.30
N LYS A 217 9.72 -10.61 -10.36
CA LYS A 217 10.80 -11.63 -10.42
C LYS A 217 10.31 -13.04 -10.10
N ASP A 218 9.19 -13.16 -9.40
CA ASP A 218 8.56 -14.41 -8.95
C ASP A 218 7.30 -14.75 -9.77
N ALA A 219 7.17 -14.17 -10.97
CA ALA A 219 6.02 -14.38 -11.84
C ALA A 219 5.76 -15.88 -12.14
N ASP A 220 6.81 -16.68 -12.23
CA ASP A 220 6.72 -18.13 -12.52
C ASP A 220 6.23 -18.96 -11.34
N THR A 221 6.15 -18.37 -10.13
CA THR A 221 5.73 -19.06 -8.91
C THR A 221 4.38 -18.53 -8.45
N GLN A 222 3.31 -18.98 -9.11
CA GLN A 222 1.97 -18.51 -8.81
C GLN A 222 1.42 -19.19 -7.55
N PRO A 223 0.89 -18.42 -6.58
CA PRO A 223 0.07 -18.98 -5.52
C PRO A 223 -1.28 -19.46 -6.07
N PRO A 224 -1.99 -20.39 -5.39
CA PRO A 224 -3.23 -20.99 -5.86
C PRO A 224 -4.43 -20.04 -5.66
N LEU A 225 -4.46 -18.92 -6.38
CA LEU A 225 -5.46 -17.85 -6.28
C LEU A 225 -6.65 -18.06 -7.21
N PHE A 226 -7.02 -19.31 -7.46
CA PHE A 226 -8.20 -19.65 -8.24
C PHE A 226 -9.48 -19.58 -7.40
N TYR A 227 -10.62 -19.48 -8.06
CA TYR A 227 -11.91 -19.49 -7.40
C TYR A 227 -12.15 -20.85 -6.73
N ARG A 228 -12.55 -20.82 -5.45
CA ARG A 228 -12.83 -22.02 -4.64
C ARG A 228 -14.29 -22.07 -4.28
N THR A 229 -14.83 -23.27 -4.26
CA THR A 229 -16.15 -23.55 -3.72
C THR A 229 -16.09 -23.84 -2.23
N THR A 230 -17.23 -24.08 -1.60
CA THR A 230 -17.29 -24.47 -0.18
C THR A 230 -16.70 -25.87 0.05
N GLU A 231 -16.62 -26.68 -1.00
CA GLU A 231 -16.12 -28.06 -0.95
C GLU A 231 -14.59 -28.13 -1.06
N ASP A 232 -13.94 -27.09 -1.60
CA ASP A 232 -12.48 -26.95 -1.72
C ASP A 232 -11.84 -26.49 -0.41
#